data_56373e3d2239c49b0366713f70c426e5
#
_entry.id   56373e3d2239c49b0366713f70c426e5
#
_cell.length_a   1.000
_cell.length_b   1.000
_cell.length_c   1.000
_cell.angle_alpha   90.00
_cell.angle_beta   90.00
_cell.angle_gamma   90.00
#
_symmetry.space_group_name_H-M   'P 1'
#
loop_
_entity.id
_entity.type
_entity.pdbx_description
1 polymer ?
#
loop_
_entity_poly.entity_id
_entity_poly.type
_entity_poly.pdbx_seq_one_letter_code
_entity_poly.pdbx_strand_id
1 'polypeptide(L)'
;YGSRPPIHFDKKDNVLARSNFFIGDVDKGLEESETVIRRSYKTPMVQHCHIENPISYAYMEKGRIVVVTSTQIPHIVRRVIGQALGIPWGNVRVIKPYIGGGFGNKQDVLYEPLNAFLTTQVGGRPVKLDISREETFGNTRTRHSIEYDLVAGVDKDGKLLAKEMHAYSNQGAYASHGHAIAANGLTSWRLQYACPNIRGEAYTIYTNTPVGGAMRAYGIPQVNFASECLMDDIAAEIKMDPLEFRRKNLIQGYYEDAYLKPIAANSNGIFECLQKGSEYIHWDEKRREYSNQKGSVRRGVGMALFSYKTGVWPISLEIAGARLSLNQDGSVQLMLGATEIGQGADTVFSQMVAEVLHTDMEHVHIKTVQDTDVSPFDTGAYGSRQSFVTGTAVRHCAELLRDKILAYAKTLLPEIETRELSLRDNWIWAGDEQAMSIAALAEESYYSLTNSSVLTAEVSEQVKKNTIATGCCFAEVEVDIKLGKIKILNIINVHDSGKLLNPQLAEMQVHGGMSMGMGYGISEQLILDEKTGRPLNGNLLDYKLMTMMDTPDIKADFVELDDPMGPFGNKALGEPPAI
;
A
#
# COMPACT_ATOMS: atom_id res chain seq x y z
N TYR A 1 26.09 0.76 19.60
CA TYR A 1 24.92 0.01 20.08
C TYR A 1 25.31 -1.09 21.09
N GLY A 2 26.44 -1.75 20.93
CA GLY A 2 26.91 -2.84 21.80
C GLY A 2 27.35 -2.45 23.22
N SER A 3 27.45 -1.16 23.55
CA SER A 3 27.86 -0.69 24.87
C SER A 3 26.69 -0.40 25.83
N ARG A 4 25.43 -0.48 25.35
CA ARG A 4 24.23 -0.27 26.19
C ARG A 4 23.64 -1.59 26.65
N PRO A 5 22.97 -1.63 27.81
CA PRO A 5 22.26 -2.82 28.27
C PRO A 5 21.27 -3.31 27.20
N PRO A 6 21.13 -4.63 27.00
CA PRO A 6 20.18 -5.18 26.07
C PRO A 6 18.74 -4.94 26.55
N ILE A 7 17.85 -4.53 25.63
CA ILE A 7 16.41 -4.40 25.87
C ILE A 7 15.77 -5.79 25.97
N HIS A 8 16.24 -6.72 25.14
CA HIS A 8 15.87 -8.12 25.18
C HIS A 8 17.10 -8.97 25.50
N PHE A 9 16.99 -9.87 26.49
CA PHE A 9 18.13 -10.64 27.00
C PHE A 9 18.79 -11.55 25.95
N ASP A 10 18.06 -11.96 24.93
CA ASP A 10 18.54 -12.76 23.80
C ASP A 10 19.18 -11.91 22.66
N LYS A 11 19.14 -10.57 22.74
CA LYS A 11 19.66 -9.63 21.74
C LYS A 11 20.72 -8.70 22.34
N LYS A 12 21.90 -9.26 22.58
CA LYS A 12 23.00 -8.56 23.29
C LYS A 12 23.45 -7.26 22.64
N ASP A 13 23.32 -7.14 21.32
CA ASP A 13 23.68 -5.94 20.54
C ASP A 13 22.48 -5.01 20.23
N ASN A 14 21.29 -5.33 20.77
CA ASN A 14 20.03 -4.65 20.48
C ASN A 14 19.63 -4.65 18.98
N VAL A 15 20.21 -5.52 18.16
CA VAL A 15 19.87 -5.65 16.74
C VAL A 15 18.79 -6.70 16.56
N LEU A 16 17.60 -6.27 16.12
CA LEU A 16 16.50 -7.16 15.76
C LEU A 16 16.82 -7.92 14.46
N ALA A 17 17.26 -7.20 13.44
CA ALA A 17 17.49 -7.75 12.10
C ALA A 17 18.59 -6.98 11.35
N ARG A 18 19.25 -7.70 10.45
CA ARG A 18 20.19 -7.16 9.46
C ARG A 18 19.77 -7.63 8.09
N SER A 19 19.81 -6.73 7.12
CA SER A 19 19.55 -7.02 5.72
C SER A 19 20.63 -6.38 4.85
N ASN A 20 21.05 -7.07 3.81
CA ASN A 20 22.05 -6.55 2.88
C ASN A 20 21.79 -7.06 1.46
N PHE A 21 22.33 -6.37 0.48
CA PHE A 21 22.49 -6.87 -0.89
C PHE A 21 23.67 -6.21 -1.60
N PHE A 22 24.19 -6.87 -2.62
CA PHE A 22 25.32 -6.43 -3.41
C PHE A 22 25.07 -6.68 -4.90
N ILE A 23 25.42 -5.70 -5.73
CA ILE A 23 25.41 -5.81 -7.18
C ILE A 23 26.69 -5.15 -7.69
N GLY A 24 27.44 -5.83 -8.54
CA GLY A 24 28.69 -5.31 -9.08
C GLY A 24 29.78 -5.10 -8.03
N ASP A 25 30.68 -4.15 -8.29
CA ASP A 25 31.80 -3.76 -7.45
C ASP A 25 31.71 -2.27 -7.13
N VAL A 26 31.18 -1.95 -5.95
CA VAL A 26 30.94 -0.56 -5.52
C VAL A 26 32.25 0.19 -5.32
N ASP A 27 33.27 -0.44 -4.73
CA ASP A 27 34.54 0.22 -4.44
C ASP A 27 35.23 0.64 -5.74
N LYS A 28 35.28 -0.26 -6.72
CA LYS A 28 35.77 0.04 -8.07
C LYS A 28 34.94 1.12 -8.77
N GLY A 29 33.59 1.04 -8.69
CA GLY A 29 32.71 2.04 -9.28
C GLY A 29 32.90 3.44 -8.67
N LEU A 30 33.19 3.53 -7.37
CA LEU A 30 33.52 4.79 -6.70
C LEU A 30 34.92 5.31 -7.09
N GLU A 31 35.91 4.43 -7.28
CA GLU A 31 37.24 4.81 -7.76
C GLU A 31 37.23 5.34 -9.20
N GLU A 32 36.37 4.79 -10.06
CA GLU A 32 36.17 5.22 -11.46
C GLU A 32 35.31 6.48 -11.60
N SER A 33 34.68 6.96 -10.51
CA SER A 33 33.80 8.12 -10.54
C SER A 33 34.57 9.44 -10.58
N GLU A 34 34.15 10.37 -11.43
CA GLU A 34 34.65 11.74 -11.47
C GLU A 34 34.24 12.53 -10.22
N THR A 35 33.01 12.33 -9.77
CA THR A 35 32.46 13.00 -8.57
C THR A 35 31.87 11.96 -7.63
N VAL A 36 32.29 12.01 -6.36
CA VAL A 36 31.75 11.15 -5.29
C VAL A 36 31.18 12.02 -4.19
N ILE A 37 29.92 11.77 -3.85
CA ILE A 37 29.19 12.48 -2.80
C ILE A 37 28.87 11.54 -1.65
N ARG A 38 29.04 12.05 -0.42
CA ARG A 38 28.67 11.39 0.84
C ARG A 38 27.74 12.29 1.61
N ARG A 39 26.59 11.74 2.05
CA ARG A 39 25.58 12.48 2.82
C ARG A 39 24.94 11.59 3.88
N SER A 40 24.51 12.22 4.94
CA SER A 40 23.68 11.58 5.97
C SER A 40 22.32 12.27 6.04
N TYR A 41 21.26 11.47 6.11
CA TYR A 41 19.89 11.95 6.20
C TYR A 41 19.16 11.25 7.35
N LYS A 42 18.13 11.89 7.87
CA LYS A 42 17.31 11.35 8.95
C LYS A 42 15.85 11.67 8.72
N THR A 43 15.01 10.68 8.97
CA THR A 43 13.55 10.85 8.93
C THR A 43 12.95 10.78 10.33
N PRO A 44 11.91 11.59 10.65
CA PRO A 44 11.27 11.57 11.95
C PRO A 44 10.40 10.33 12.17
N MET A 45 10.07 10.06 13.43
CA MET A 45 9.00 9.16 13.81
C MET A 45 7.68 9.90 13.70
N VAL A 46 6.66 9.29 13.06
CA VAL A 46 5.32 9.88 12.90
C VAL A 46 4.24 8.84 13.20
N GLN A 47 3.02 9.33 13.52
CA GLN A 47 1.86 8.49 13.84
C GLN A 47 0.87 8.47 12.68
N HIS A 48 0.13 7.38 12.53
CA HIS A 48 -0.87 7.15 11.48
C HIS A 48 -2.05 8.13 11.54
N CYS A 49 -2.45 8.52 12.73
CA CYS A 49 -3.54 9.45 13.00
C CYS A 49 -4.88 9.10 12.31
N HIS A 50 -5.16 7.78 12.14
CA HIS A 50 -6.49 7.37 11.66
C HIS A 50 -7.59 7.89 12.59
N ILE A 51 -8.74 8.29 12.03
CA ILE A 51 -9.83 8.92 12.80
C ILE A 51 -10.39 7.95 13.82
N GLU A 52 -10.72 6.73 13.43
CA GLU A 52 -11.11 5.66 14.34
C GLU A 52 -9.91 5.09 15.07
N ASN A 53 -9.84 5.24 16.40
CA ASN A 53 -8.84 4.58 17.23
C ASN A 53 -8.98 3.04 17.15
N PRO A 54 -7.93 2.26 17.49
CA PRO A 54 -8.09 0.82 17.62
C PRO A 54 -9.13 0.47 18.67
N ILE A 55 -10.11 -0.34 18.26
CA ILE A 55 -11.21 -0.75 19.11
C ILE A 55 -11.55 -2.21 18.83
N SER A 56 -11.80 -2.96 19.90
CA SER A 56 -12.28 -4.33 19.79
C SER A 56 -13.13 -4.71 21.00
N TYR A 57 -14.02 -5.68 20.81
CA TYR A 57 -14.67 -6.36 21.91
C TYR A 57 -14.76 -7.87 21.64
N ALA A 58 -14.77 -8.66 22.72
CA ALA A 58 -14.85 -10.11 22.64
C ALA A 58 -15.93 -10.63 23.57
N TYR A 59 -16.59 -11.72 23.18
CA TYR A 59 -17.57 -12.44 23.99
C TYR A 59 -17.56 -13.93 23.62
N MET A 60 -18.20 -14.77 24.42
CA MET A 60 -18.34 -16.18 24.07
C MET A 60 -19.73 -16.49 23.54
N GLU A 61 -19.78 -17.25 22.43
CA GLU A 61 -21.00 -17.74 21.82
C GLU A 61 -20.85 -19.24 21.50
N LYS A 62 -21.75 -20.06 22.00
CA LYS A 62 -21.75 -21.52 21.76
C LYS A 62 -20.39 -22.19 22.04
N GLY A 63 -19.72 -21.77 23.11
CA GLY A 63 -18.41 -22.30 23.51
C GLY A 63 -17.23 -21.78 22.71
N ARG A 64 -17.43 -20.84 21.78
CA ARG A 64 -16.37 -20.21 20.97
C ARG A 64 -16.17 -18.77 21.37
N ILE A 65 -14.96 -18.27 21.17
CA ILE A 65 -14.63 -16.85 21.35
C ILE A 65 -14.96 -16.11 20.06
N VAL A 66 -15.80 -15.08 20.17
CA VAL A 66 -16.11 -14.15 19.08
C VAL A 66 -15.41 -12.84 19.38
N VAL A 67 -14.63 -12.33 18.43
CA VAL A 67 -13.94 -11.03 18.50
C VAL A 67 -14.42 -10.14 17.39
N VAL A 68 -14.97 -8.98 17.74
CA VAL A 68 -15.32 -7.93 16.78
C VAL A 68 -14.28 -6.84 16.88
N THR A 69 -13.58 -6.55 15.79
CA THR A 69 -12.41 -5.65 15.81
C THR A 69 -12.23 -4.88 14.51
N SER A 70 -11.73 -3.64 14.64
CA SER A 70 -11.34 -2.80 13.50
C SER A 70 -9.93 -3.20 13.02
N THR A 71 -9.82 -4.31 12.28
CA THR A 71 -8.55 -4.87 11.80
C THR A 71 -8.45 -4.93 10.28
N GLN A 72 -7.24 -4.76 9.74
CA GLN A 72 -6.94 -4.97 8.32
C GLN A 72 -6.74 -6.46 7.96
N ILE A 73 -6.64 -7.36 8.96
CA ILE A 73 -6.15 -8.74 8.80
C ILE A 73 -6.96 -9.77 9.60
N PRO A 74 -8.29 -9.88 9.43
CA PRO A 74 -9.16 -10.66 10.32
C PRO A 74 -8.75 -12.14 10.44
N HIS A 75 -8.33 -12.80 9.35
CA HIS A 75 -7.88 -14.18 9.39
C HIS A 75 -6.56 -14.38 10.16
N ILE A 76 -5.67 -13.38 10.13
CA ILE A 76 -4.43 -13.39 10.91
C ILE A 76 -4.73 -13.17 12.40
N VAL A 77 -5.65 -12.25 12.72
CA VAL A 77 -6.14 -12.04 14.11
C VAL A 77 -6.66 -13.34 14.68
N ARG A 78 -7.51 -14.08 13.94
CA ARG A 78 -8.01 -15.40 14.34
C ARG A 78 -6.88 -16.37 14.71
N ARG A 79 -5.87 -16.47 13.85
CA ARG A 79 -4.70 -17.32 14.06
C ARG A 79 -3.94 -16.91 15.31
N VAL A 80 -3.61 -15.62 15.45
CA VAL A 80 -2.78 -15.11 16.56
C VAL A 80 -3.49 -15.29 17.90
N ILE A 81 -4.81 -15.06 17.98
CA ILE A 81 -5.60 -15.35 19.19
C ILE A 81 -5.51 -16.83 19.56
N GLY A 82 -5.73 -17.72 18.59
CA GLY A 82 -5.64 -19.16 18.82
C GLY A 82 -4.26 -19.59 19.32
N GLN A 83 -3.20 -19.03 18.73
CA GLN A 83 -1.82 -19.27 19.17
C GLN A 83 -1.55 -18.72 20.58
N ALA A 84 -1.96 -17.50 20.86
CA ALA A 84 -1.75 -16.84 22.16
C ALA A 84 -2.46 -17.54 23.32
N LEU A 85 -3.64 -18.09 23.07
CA LEU A 85 -4.45 -18.79 24.08
C LEU A 85 -4.21 -20.30 24.10
N GLY A 86 -3.43 -20.86 23.16
CA GLY A 86 -3.18 -22.30 23.05
C GLY A 86 -4.42 -23.12 22.70
N ILE A 87 -5.37 -22.55 21.93
CA ILE A 87 -6.63 -23.19 21.53
C ILE A 87 -6.70 -23.40 20.01
N PRO A 88 -7.50 -24.38 19.53
CA PRO A 88 -7.77 -24.52 18.10
C PRO A 88 -8.32 -23.25 17.49
N TRP A 89 -7.80 -22.84 16.33
CA TRP A 89 -8.21 -21.58 15.66
C TRP A 89 -9.69 -21.59 15.27
N GLY A 90 -10.27 -22.77 15.01
CA GLY A 90 -11.70 -22.94 14.78
C GLY A 90 -12.59 -22.54 15.97
N ASN A 91 -12.03 -22.47 17.19
CA ASN A 91 -12.74 -21.98 18.39
C ASN A 91 -12.75 -20.45 18.50
N VAL A 92 -12.14 -19.76 17.54
CA VAL A 92 -12.12 -18.29 17.46
C VAL A 92 -12.83 -17.87 16.18
N ARG A 93 -13.78 -16.95 16.29
CA ARG A 93 -14.44 -16.26 15.17
C ARG A 93 -14.08 -14.79 15.24
N VAL A 94 -13.61 -14.21 14.14
CA VAL A 94 -13.31 -12.79 14.05
C VAL A 94 -14.25 -12.14 13.06
N ILE A 95 -14.90 -11.06 13.50
CA ILE A 95 -15.81 -10.25 12.69
C ILE A 95 -15.18 -8.86 12.54
N LYS A 96 -14.96 -8.45 11.30
CA LYS A 96 -14.46 -7.13 10.93
C LYS A 96 -15.63 -6.25 10.46
N PRO A 97 -16.08 -5.27 11.24
CA PRO A 97 -17.09 -4.30 10.82
C PRO A 97 -16.47 -3.24 9.86
N TYR A 98 -17.19 -2.17 9.58
CA TYR A 98 -16.62 -0.99 8.91
C TYR A 98 -15.44 -0.43 9.72
N ILE A 99 -14.44 0.12 9.03
CA ILE A 99 -13.21 0.62 9.63
C ILE A 99 -13.00 2.08 9.23
N GLY A 100 -12.74 2.93 10.22
CA GLY A 100 -12.45 4.36 10.05
C GLY A 100 -10.97 4.66 9.80
N GLY A 101 -10.38 4.00 8.79
CA GLY A 101 -8.96 4.12 8.44
C GLY A 101 -8.06 3.19 9.24
N GLY A 102 -6.88 2.88 8.70
CA GLY A 102 -5.89 2.01 9.36
C GLY A 102 -4.46 2.39 9.00
N PHE A 103 -4.18 2.61 7.71
CA PHE A 103 -2.88 3.02 7.14
C PHE A 103 -1.70 2.14 7.54
N GLY A 104 -1.96 0.90 8.00
CA GLY A 104 -0.96 -0.04 8.49
C GLY A 104 -0.96 -0.24 10.01
N ASN A 105 -1.45 0.69 10.83
CA ASN A 105 -1.52 0.48 12.28
C ASN A 105 -2.38 -0.74 12.66
N LYS A 106 -3.51 -0.91 11.96
CA LYS A 106 -4.45 -2.02 12.16
C LYS A 106 -4.07 -3.30 11.38
N GLN A 107 -2.87 -3.32 10.78
CA GLN A 107 -2.24 -4.51 10.18
C GLN A 107 -1.51 -5.37 11.22
N ASP A 108 -1.34 -4.87 12.44
CA ASP A 108 -0.81 -5.62 13.57
C ASP A 108 -1.96 -6.15 14.45
N VAL A 109 -1.73 -7.26 15.13
CA VAL A 109 -2.64 -7.74 16.18
C VAL A 109 -2.26 -7.02 17.46
N LEU A 110 -3.08 -6.07 17.89
CA LEU A 110 -2.75 -5.15 18.98
C LEU A 110 -3.27 -5.64 20.34
N TYR A 111 -4.60 -5.69 20.48
CA TYR A 111 -5.26 -5.95 21.77
C TYR A 111 -6.25 -7.10 21.73
N GLU A 112 -6.49 -7.67 20.58
CA GLU A 112 -7.51 -8.71 20.35
C GLU A 112 -7.23 -9.97 21.20
N PRO A 113 -5.99 -10.46 21.38
CA PRO A 113 -5.71 -11.58 22.27
C PRO A 113 -6.02 -11.26 23.75
N LEU A 114 -5.80 -10.01 24.18
CA LEU A 114 -6.15 -9.57 25.53
C LEU A 114 -7.66 -9.60 25.76
N ASN A 115 -8.45 -9.05 24.83
CA ASN A 115 -9.90 -9.13 24.86
C ASN A 115 -10.42 -10.57 24.89
N ALA A 116 -9.88 -11.39 24.01
CA ALA A 116 -10.22 -12.80 23.93
C ALA A 116 -9.90 -13.55 25.23
N PHE A 117 -8.78 -13.25 25.88
CA PHE A 117 -8.46 -13.79 27.19
C PHE A 117 -9.43 -13.31 28.28
N LEU A 118 -9.65 -11.98 28.37
CA LEU A 118 -10.45 -11.38 29.42
C LEU A 118 -11.90 -11.88 29.40
N THR A 119 -12.51 -12.07 28.23
CA THR A 119 -13.88 -12.61 28.15
C THR A 119 -13.98 -14.01 28.78
N THR A 120 -12.95 -14.84 28.67
CA THR A 120 -12.94 -16.17 29.33
C THR A 120 -12.89 -16.04 30.85
N GLN A 121 -12.28 -15.00 31.39
CA GLN A 121 -12.14 -14.77 32.84
C GLN A 121 -13.43 -14.22 33.47
N VAL A 122 -14.32 -13.64 32.68
CA VAL A 122 -15.61 -13.08 33.16
C VAL A 122 -16.82 -13.94 32.76
N GLY A 123 -16.59 -15.23 32.54
CA GLY A 123 -17.66 -16.19 32.21
C GLY A 123 -18.28 -15.97 30.84
N GLY A 124 -17.52 -15.51 29.86
CA GLY A 124 -17.94 -15.31 28.48
C GLY A 124 -18.71 -14.01 28.21
N ARG A 125 -18.81 -13.14 29.19
CA ARG A 125 -19.45 -11.81 29.03
C ARG A 125 -18.63 -10.94 28.08
N PRO A 126 -19.29 -9.98 27.37
CA PRO A 126 -18.59 -9.03 26.51
C PRO A 126 -17.55 -8.21 27.28
N VAL A 127 -16.33 -8.14 26.74
CA VAL A 127 -15.26 -7.27 27.20
C VAL A 127 -14.84 -6.38 26.04
N LYS A 128 -14.89 -5.06 26.22
CA LYS A 128 -14.50 -4.04 25.24
C LYS A 128 -13.17 -3.41 25.64
N LEU A 129 -12.27 -3.24 24.68
CA LEU A 129 -11.13 -2.34 24.77
C LEU A 129 -11.32 -1.22 23.75
N ASP A 130 -11.35 -0.01 24.24
CA ASP A 130 -11.52 1.22 23.48
C ASP A 130 -10.32 2.11 23.79
N ILE A 131 -9.36 2.12 22.87
CA ILE A 131 -8.07 2.77 23.08
C ILE A 131 -8.22 4.26 22.83
N SER A 132 -7.83 5.10 23.81
CA SER A 132 -7.87 6.55 23.66
C SER A 132 -6.91 7.06 22.59
N ARG A 133 -7.03 8.32 22.21
CA ARG A 133 -6.10 8.94 21.27
C ARG A 133 -4.67 8.98 21.81
N GLU A 134 -4.50 9.33 23.07
CA GLU A 134 -3.19 9.37 23.75
C GLU A 134 -2.58 7.97 23.84
N GLU A 135 -3.39 6.97 24.17
CA GLU A 135 -2.95 5.57 24.18
C GLU A 135 -2.57 5.09 22.77
N THR A 136 -3.28 5.53 21.73
CA THR A 136 -2.95 5.23 20.34
C THR A 136 -1.57 5.75 19.97
N PHE A 137 -1.20 6.96 20.40
CA PHE A 137 0.12 7.54 20.16
C PHE A 137 1.25 6.80 20.89
N GLY A 138 1.02 6.36 22.13
CA GLY A 138 2.05 5.75 22.96
C GLY A 138 2.18 4.23 22.87
N ASN A 139 1.07 3.53 22.58
CA ASN A 139 0.96 2.09 22.77
C ASN A 139 0.62 1.29 21.49
N THR A 140 0.44 1.97 20.34
CA THR A 140 0.25 1.28 19.07
C THR A 140 1.52 1.31 18.23
N ARG A 141 1.42 1.42 16.90
CA ARG A 141 2.58 1.46 16.01
C ARG A 141 2.81 2.86 15.50
N THR A 142 4.07 3.13 15.14
CA THR A 142 4.50 4.39 14.51
C THR A 142 5.24 4.09 13.22
N ARG A 143 5.41 5.08 12.34
CA ARG A 143 6.40 4.99 11.28
C ARG A 143 7.79 5.04 11.91
N HIS A 144 8.69 4.17 11.48
CA HIS A 144 10.08 4.16 11.94
C HIS A 144 10.79 5.48 11.62
N SER A 145 11.51 6.04 12.58
CA SER A 145 12.59 6.96 12.22
C SER A 145 13.79 6.14 11.74
N ILE A 146 14.42 6.61 10.65
CA ILE A 146 15.57 5.93 10.07
C ILE A 146 16.66 6.95 9.79
N GLU A 147 17.90 6.61 10.13
CA GLU A 147 19.11 7.35 9.78
C GLU A 147 19.80 6.65 8.62
N TYR A 148 20.26 7.42 7.65
CA TYR A 148 20.89 6.95 6.44
C TYR A 148 22.27 7.58 6.25
N ASP A 149 23.28 6.76 5.98
CA ASP A 149 24.56 7.20 5.42
C ASP A 149 24.63 6.71 3.98
N LEU A 150 24.70 7.65 3.04
CA LEU A 150 24.66 7.39 1.60
C LEU A 150 25.94 7.87 0.92
N VAL A 151 26.39 7.07 -0.03
CA VAL A 151 27.47 7.40 -0.96
C VAL A 151 27.01 7.14 -2.38
N ALA A 152 27.31 8.06 -3.30
CA ALA A 152 27.11 7.83 -4.73
C ALA A 152 28.24 8.44 -5.53
N GLY A 153 28.60 7.77 -6.63
CA GLY A 153 29.58 8.21 -7.58
C GLY A 153 29.01 8.31 -8.98
N VAL A 154 29.38 9.37 -9.70
CA VAL A 154 28.98 9.62 -11.10
C VAL A 154 30.19 9.85 -11.99
N ASP A 155 30.04 9.53 -13.27
CA ASP A 155 31.02 9.87 -14.29
C ASP A 155 30.97 11.37 -14.67
N LYS A 156 31.87 11.80 -15.57
CA LYS A 156 31.95 13.18 -16.07
C LYS A 156 30.65 13.70 -16.73
N ASP A 157 29.80 12.78 -17.21
CA ASP A 157 28.55 13.10 -17.87
C ASP A 157 27.35 13.03 -16.91
N GLY A 158 27.57 12.72 -15.62
CA GLY A 158 26.54 12.61 -14.58
C GLY A 158 25.78 11.29 -14.60
N LYS A 159 26.36 10.21 -15.15
CA LYS A 159 25.78 8.87 -15.07
C LYS A 159 26.22 8.19 -13.79
N LEU A 160 25.30 7.56 -13.07
CA LEU A 160 25.56 6.81 -11.84
C LEU A 160 26.44 5.58 -12.14
N LEU A 161 27.59 5.49 -11.49
CA LEU A 161 28.51 4.36 -11.56
C LEU A 161 28.43 3.46 -10.33
N ALA A 162 28.26 4.05 -9.16
CA ALA A 162 28.14 3.31 -7.91
C ALA A 162 27.25 4.03 -6.91
N LYS A 163 26.58 3.27 -6.06
CA LYS A 163 25.87 3.81 -4.89
C LYS A 163 25.88 2.84 -3.72
N GLU A 164 25.99 3.39 -2.50
CA GLU A 164 26.04 2.65 -1.26
C GLU A 164 25.09 3.27 -0.22
N MET A 165 24.46 2.42 0.59
CA MET A 165 23.57 2.83 1.66
C MET A 165 23.82 2.03 2.94
N HIS A 166 23.93 2.74 4.07
CA HIS A 166 23.78 2.19 5.40
C HIS A 166 22.56 2.82 6.06
N ALA A 167 21.59 1.98 6.48
CA ALA A 167 20.35 2.42 7.09
C ALA A 167 20.23 1.88 8.52
N TYR A 168 19.89 2.77 9.48
CA TYR A 168 19.72 2.44 10.89
C TYR A 168 18.29 2.77 11.33
N SER A 169 17.45 1.74 11.42
CA SER A 169 16.02 1.85 11.71
C SER A 169 15.72 1.71 13.18
N ASN A 170 15.09 2.71 13.78
CA ASN A 170 14.64 2.67 15.17
C ASN A 170 13.35 1.84 15.26
N GLN A 171 13.44 0.68 15.92
CA GLN A 171 12.32 -0.26 16.09
C GLN A 171 11.42 0.06 17.29
N GLY A 172 11.95 0.72 18.30
CA GLY A 172 11.30 0.75 19.60
C GLY A 172 11.46 -0.55 20.38
N ALA A 173 10.60 -0.78 21.35
CA ALA A 173 10.81 -1.82 22.37
C ALA A 173 10.48 -3.25 21.93
N TYR A 174 9.69 -3.46 20.87
CA TYR A 174 9.23 -4.78 20.41
C TYR A 174 9.31 -4.93 18.90
N ALA A 175 9.41 -6.18 18.43
CA ALA A 175 9.73 -6.49 17.02
C ALA A 175 8.72 -6.00 15.99
N SER A 176 7.41 -6.20 16.17
CA SER A 176 6.40 -5.88 15.15
C SER A 176 6.88 -6.28 13.73
N HIS A 177 6.77 -5.37 12.78
CA HIS A 177 7.21 -5.54 11.39
C HIS A 177 8.64 -5.06 11.09
N GLY A 178 9.43 -4.66 12.09
CA GLY A 178 10.71 -3.98 11.89
C GLY A 178 11.73 -4.71 11.05
N HIS A 179 11.77 -6.04 11.13
CA HIS A 179 12.66 -6.88 10.33
C HIS A 179 12.42 -6.73 8.81
N ALA A 180 11.20 -6.46 8.39
CA ALA A 180 10.83 -6.37 6.99
C ALA A 180 10.78 -4.93 6.46
N ILE A 181 10.51 -3.92 7.30
CA ILE A 181 10.35 -2.53 6.88
C ILE A 181 11.67 -1.94 6.38
N ALA A 182 12.76 -2.11 7.13
CA ALA A 182 14.08 -1.66 6.71
C ALA A 182 14.57 -2.40 5.46
N ALA A 183 14.32 -3.70 5.39
CA ALA A 183 14.64 -4.53 4.22
C ALA A 183 13.86 -4.09 2.97
N ASN A 184 12.57 -3.75 3.10
CA ASN A 184 11.76 -3.27 1.98
C ASN A 184 12.26 -1.91 1.47
N GLY A 185 12.61 -0.98 2.37
CA GLY A 185 13.25 0.28 1.99
C GLY A 185 14.54 0.06 1.23
N LEU A 186 15.41 -0.81 1.73
CA LEU A 186 16.66 -1.18 1.08
C LEU A 186 16.44 -1.78 -0.32
N THR A 187 15.43 -2.64 -0.47
CA THR A 187 15.06 -3.24 -1.76
C THR A 187 14.58 -2.18 -2.75
N SER A 188 13.76 -1.22 -2.31
CA SER A 188 13.18 -0.19 -3.19
C SER A 188 14.22 0.81 -3.71
N TRP A 189 15.33 1.00 -3.01
CA TRP A 189 16.40 1.92 -3.40
C TRP A 189 17.02 1.65 -4.78
N ARG A 190 16.85 0.44 -5.33
CA ARG A 190 17.33 0.11 -6.68
C ARG A 190 16.24 0.21 -7.77
N LEU A 191 15.00 0.51 -7.41
CA LEU A 191 13.87 0.42 -8.35
C LEU A 191 13.64 1.67 -9.21
N GLN A 192 14.42 2.74 -9.03
CA GLN A 192 14.26 4.00 -9.76
C GLN A 192 15.39 4.28 -10.73
N TYR A 193 16.63 4.16 -10.25
CA TYR A 193 17.81 4.58 -10.98
C TYR A 193 18.70 3.40 -11.36
N ALA A 194 19.04 3.34 -12.63
CA ALA A 194 20.01 2.37 -13.15
C ALA A 194 21.40 2.68 -12.57
N CYS A 195 21.99 1.71 -11.90
CA CYS A 195 23.35 1.80 -11.39
C CYS A 195 23.99 0.40 -11.43
N PRO A 196 25.18 0.24 -12.04
CA PRO A 196 25.80 -1.07 -12.19
C PRO A 196 26.37 -1.62 -10.89
N ASN A 197 26.71 -0.74 -9.93
CA ASN A 197 27.35 -1.14 -8.69
C ASN A 197 26.57 -0.60 -7.50
N ILE A 198 25.91 -1.49 -6.73
CA ILE A 198 25.06 -1.12 -5.62
C ILE A 198 25.38 -1.97 -4.39
N ARG A 199 25.62 -1.31 -3.25
CA ARG A 199 25.77 -1.96 -1.94
C ARG A 199 24.76 -1.36 -0.98
N GLY A 200 24.04 -2.19 -0.26
CA GLY A 200 23.08 -1.76 0.73
C GLY A 200 23.09 -2.60 1.99
N GLU A 201 23.07 -1.95 3.14
CA GLU A 201 22.95 -2.57 4.45
C GLU A 201 21.89 -1.84 5.29
N ALA A 202 21.04 -2.59 5.96
CA ALA A 202 20.05 -2.06 6.88
C ALA A 202 20.07 -2.80 8.21
N TYR A 203 20.06 -2.05 9.28
CA TYR A 203 20.01 -2.52 10.65
C TYR A 203 18.72 -2.05 11.31
N THR A 204 17.94 -2.96 11.86
CA THR A 204 16.78 -2.66 12.69
C THR A 204 17.16 -2.82 14.15
N ILE A 205 17.03 -1.75 14.94
CA ILE A 205 17.62 -1.63 16.27
C ILE A 205 16.52 -1.42 17.31
N TYR A 206 16.53 -2.27 18.33
CA TYR A 206 15.67 -2.09 19.50
C TYR A 206 16.07 -0.85 20.30
N THR A 207 15.07 -0.12 20.73
CA THR A 207 15.20 1.04 21.62
C THR A 207 14.04 1.07 22.61
N ASN A 208 14.08 1.90 23.63
CA ASN A 208 12.99 2.08 24.59
C ASN A 208 12.03 3.23 24.19
N THR A 209 11.76 3.35 22.90
CA THR A 209 10.74 4.26 22.34
C THR A 209 9.45 3.49 21.99
N PRO A 210 8.36 4.18 21.60
CA PRO A 210 7.20 3.52 21.03
C PRO A 210 7.56 2.60 19.86
N VAL A 211 6.76 1.55 19.68
CA VAL A 211 7.07 0.48 18.72
C VAL A 211 6.84 0.95 17.30
N GLY A 212 7.89 0.86 16.48
CA GLY A 212 7.78 1.03 15.04
C GLY A 212 7.06 -0.15 14.39
N GLY A 213 6.20 0.11 13.41
CA GLY A 213 5.44 -0.90 12.69
C GLY A 213 5.07 -0.48 11.28
N ALA A 214 4.14 -1.19 10.67
CA ALA A 214 3.67 -0.89 9.32
C ALA A 214 2.98 0.48 9.29
N MET A 215 3.36 1.31 8.32
CA MET A 215 2.64 2.50 7.93
C MET A 215 2.72 2.67 6.42
N ARG A 216 1.68 3.22 5.80
CA ARG A 216 1.48 3.41 4.35
C ARG A 216 2.80 3.57 3.60
N ALA A 217 3.05 2.68 2.62
CA ALA A 217 4.27 2.52 1.82
C ALA A 217 5.51 1.90 2.53
N TYR A 218 5.39 1.43 3.80
CA TYR A 218 6.21 0.39 4.44
C TYR A 218 7.73 0.54 4.27
N GLY A 219 8.30 1.69 4.73
CA GLY A 219 9.74 1.98 4.69
C GLY A 219 10.21 2.72 3.42
N ILE A 220 9.41 2.71 2.36
CA ILE A 220 9.77 3.39 1.11
C ILE A 220 9.79 4.91 1.24
N PRO A 221 8.85 5.60 1.92
CA PRO A 221 8.93 7.06 2.07
C PRO A 221 10.24 7.53 2.70
N GLN A 222 10.75 6.79 3.68
CA GLN A 222 11.99 7.14 4.37
C GLN A 222 13.21 7.04 3.45
N VAL A 223 13.35 5.90 2.75
CA VAL A 223 14.47 5.70 1.83
C VAL A 223 14.37 6.60 0.61
N ASN A 224 13.14 6.84 0.14
CA ASN A 224 12.91 7.71 -1.01
C ASN A 224 13.33 9.16 -0.71
N PHE A 225 12.96 9.69 0.46
CA PHE A 225 13.44 11.00 0.90
C PHE A 225 14.96 11.09 0.86
N ALA A 226 15.68 10.14 1.47
CA ALA A 226 17.12 10.14 1.50
C ALA A 226 17.75 9.99 0.10
N SER A 227 17.16 9.11 -0.74
CA SER A 227 17.61 8.89 -2.12
C SER A 227 17.41 10.11 -2.99
N GLU A 228 16.22 10.73 -2.96
CA GLU A 228 15.90 11.88 -3.81
C GLU A 228 16.67 13.14 -3.40
N CYS A 229 16.91 13.34 -2.10
CA CYS A 229 17.82 14.40 -1.63
C CYS A 229 19.25 14.16 -2.11
N LEU A 230 19.74 12.91 -2.11
CA LEU A 230 21.07 12.60 -2.65
C LEU A 230 21.15 12.89 -4.15
N MET A 231 20.10 12.59 -4.92
CA MET A 231 20.06 12.90 -6.36
C MET A 231 20.11 14.42 -6.60
N ASP A 232 19.45 15.22 -5.78
CA ASP A 232 19.52 16.69 -5.85
C ASP A 232 20.91 17.21 -5.49
N ASP A 233 21.53 16.67 -4.44
CA ASP A 233 22.89 17.04 -4.03
C ASP A 233 23.93 16.71 -5.12
N ILE A 234 23.81 15.56 -5.79
CA ILE A 234 24.68 15.21 -6.92
C ILE A 234 24.46 16.19 -8.08
N ALA A 235 23.20 16.41 -8.48
CA ALA A 235 22.88 17.31 -9.57
C ALA A 235 23.42 18.73 -9.32
N ALA A 236 23.30 19.23 -8.08
CA ALA A 236 23.85 20.53 -7.67
C ALA A 236 25.39 20.57 -7.77
N GLU A 237 26.09 19.54 -7.30
CA GLU A 237 27.56 19.46 -7.32
C GLU A 237 28.10 19.47 -8.75
N ILE A 238 27.51 18.67 -9.64
CA ILE A 238 27.93 18.61 -11.05
C ILE A 238 27.29 19.72 -11.90
N LYS A 239 26.52 20.63 -11.29
CA LYS A 239 25.82 21.76 -11.94
C LYS A 239 24.90 21.34 -13.09
N MET A 240 24.23 20.19 -12.92
CA MET A 240 23.22 19.69 -13.84
C MET A 240 21.83 20.01 -13.31
N ASP A 241 20.86 20.24 -14.19
CA ASP A 241 19.46 20.38 -13.76
C ASP A 241 18.96 19.07 -13.11
N PRO A 242 18.28 19.10 -11.95
CA PRO A 242 17.83 17.91 -11.25
C PRO A 242 16.89 17.01 -12.07
N LEU A 243 16.06 17.59 -12.95
CA LEU A 243 15.19 16.84 -13.85
C LEU A 243 15.99 16.11 -14.93
N GLU A 244 16.98 16.78 -15.53
CA GLU A 244 17.88 16.19 -16.53
C GLU A 244 18.75 15.08 -15.93
N PHE A 245 19.26 15.29 -14.71
CA PHE A 245 20.01 14.27 -13.98
C PHE A 245 19.19 12.99 -13.79
N ARG A 246 17.93 13.13 -13.36
CA ARG A 246 17.01 12.00 -13.17
C ARG A 246 16.69 11.30 -14.48
N ARG A 247 16.33 12.05 -15.53
CA ARG A 247 16.05 11.50 -16.87
C ARG A 247 17.21 10.64 -17.39
N LYS A 248 18.44 11.09 -17.19
CA LYS A 248 19.65 10.39 -17.62
C LYS A 248 19.86 9.04 -16.91
N ASN A 249 19.44 8.95 -15.65
CA ASN A 249 19.72 7.81 -14.77
C ASN A 249 18.53 6.87 -14.54
N LEU A 250 17.35 7.15 -15.11
CA LEU A 250 16.19 6.29 -14.97
C LEU A 250 16.42 4.89 -15.53
N ILE A 251 15.82 3.91 -14.88
CA ILE A 251 15.77 2.54 -15.41
C ILE A 251 14.88 2.52 -16.65
N GLN A 252 15.40 1.96 -17.73
CA GLN A 252 14.70 1.77 -18.99
C GLN A 252 14.60 0.28 -19.33
N GLY A 253 13.42 -0.16 -19.76
CA GLY A 253 13.22 -1.53 -20.19
C GLY A 253 13.22 -2.53 -19.02
N TYR A 254 13.78 -3.70 -19.30
CA TYR A 254 13.85 -4.81 -18.34
C TYR A 254 14.88 -4.55 -17.24
N TYR A 255 14.57 -4.91 -15.99
CA TYR A 255 15.47 -4.91 -14.86
C TYR A 255 15.11 -5.99 -13.84
N GLU A 256 16.01 -6.27 -12.92
CA GLU A 256 15.82 -7.24 -11.84
C GLU A 256 15.55 -6.55 -10.50
N ASP A 257 14.73 -7.19 -9.66
CA ASP A 257 14.52 -6.72 -8.28
C ASP A 257 15.75 -7.02 -7.40
N ALA A 258 15.73 -6.58 -6.13
CA ALA A 258 16.84 -6.80 -5.20
C ALA A 258 17.12 -8.27 -4.89
N TYR A 259 16.24 -9.17 -5.30
CA TYR A 259 16.44 -10.62 -5.20
C TYR A 259 16.92 -11.24 -6.51
N LEU A 260 17.39 -10.42 -7.46
CA LEU A 260 17.81 -10.81 -8.81
C LEU A 260 16.70 -11.54 -9.59
N LYS A 261 15.44 -11.14 -9.36
CA LYS A 261 14.31 -11.68 -10.08
C LYS A 261 13.88 -10.72 -11.18
N PRO A 262 13.56 -11.24 -12.36
CA PRO A 262 13.14 -10.40 -13.46
C PRO A 262 11.83 -9.70 -13.16
N ILE A 263 11.83 -8.39 -13.40
CA ILE A 263 10.62 -7.56 -13.39
C ILE A 263 10.46 -7.01 -14.81
N ALA A 264 9.35 -7.35 -15.44
CA ALA A 264 9.02 -6.78 -16.74
C ALA A 264 8.67 -5.29 -16.55
N ALA A 265 9.45 -4.42 -17.17
CA ALA A 265 9.23 -2.97 -17.17
C ALA A 265 8.47 -2.51 -18.43
N ASN A 266 7.64 -3.39 -19.00
CA ASN A 266 6.93 -3.17 -20.26
C ASN A 266 5.76 -2.18 -20.16
N SER A 267 5.36 -1.79 -18.95
CA SER A 267 4.40 -0.71 -18.70
C SER A 267 5.02 0.29 -17.72
N ASN A 268 6.06 0.99 -18.13
CA ASN A 268 6.72 2.02 -17.33
C ASN A 268 6.51 3.41 -17.94
N GLY A 269 5.54 4.12 -17.41
CA GLY A 269 5.15 5.48 -17.82
C GLY A 269 5.91 6.60 -17.13
N ILE A 270 7.07 6.33 -16.51
CA ILE A 270 7.79 7.35 -15.72
C ILE A 270 8.24 8.55 -16.56
N PHE A 271 8.59 8.36 -17.83
CA PHE A 271 8.99 9.46 -18.70
C PHE A 271 7.82 10.38 -19.04
N GLU A 272 6.66 9.80 -19.29
CA GLU A 272 5.41 10.55 -19.52
C GLU A 272 4.94 11.26 -18.24
N CYS A 273 5.09 10.62 -17.07
CA CYS A 273 4.83 11.25 -15.77
C CYS A 273 5.72 12.48 -15.58
N LEU A 274 7.02 12.36 -15.85
CA LEU A 274 7.98 13.47 -15.78
C LEU A 274 7.65 14.60 -16.74
N GLN A 275 7.25 14.26 -17.98
CA GLN A 275 6.87 15.24 -18.98
C GLN A 275 5.67 16.05 -18.50
N LYS A 276 4.55 15.38 -18.14
CA LYS A 276 3.35 16.01 -17.62
C LYS A 276 3.64 16.87 -16.36
N GLY A 277 4.34 16.31 -15.38
CA GLY A 277 4.63 16.99 -14.13
C GLY A 277 5.48 18.25 -14.32
N SER A 278 6.52 18.19 -15.16
CA SER A 278 7.39 19.33 -15.47
C SER A 278 6.65 20.44 -16.23
N GLU A 279 5.74 20.07 -17.13
CA GLU A 279 4.88 21.03 -17.84
C GLU A 279 3.89 21.71 -16.88
N TYR A 280 3.21 20.94 -16.03
CA TYR A 280 2.24 21.47 -15.07
C TYR A 280 2.82 22.43 -14.05
N ILE A 281 4.04 22.15 -13.57
CA ILE A 281 4.71 23.04 -12.61
C ILE A 281 5.39 24.22 -13.30
N HIS A 282 5.52 24.24 -14.62
CA HIS A 282 6.31 25.20 -15.40
C HIS A 282 7.79 25.19 -15.00
N TRP A 283 8.39 23.97 -14.97
CA TRP A 283 9.71 23.73 -14.40
C TRP A 283 10.79 24.70 -14.87
N ASP A 284 11.03 24.80 -16.17
CA ASP A 284 12.10 25.63 -16.75
C ASP A 284 11.92 27.12 -16.50
N GLU A 285 10.67 27.60 -16.54
CA GLU A 285 10.32 29.00 -16.29
C GLU A 285 10.58 29.37 -14.84
N LYS A 286 10.03 28.60 -13.89
CA LYS A 286 10.17 28.86 -12.46
C LYS A 286 11.61 28.65 -11.96
N ARG A 287 12.34 27.68 -12.48
CA ARG A 287 13.76 27.50 -12.16
C ARG A 287 14.58 28.74 -12.54
N ARG A 288 14.30 29.36 -13.69
CA ARG A 288 14.94 30.61 -14.13
C ARG A 288 14.49 31.80 -13.30
N GLU A 289 13.19 31.95 -13.07
CA GLU A 289 12.64 33.03 -12.26
C GLU A 289 13.21 33.04 -10.85
N TYR A 290 13.31 31.87 -10.22
CA TYR A 290 13.72 31.75 -8.82
C TYR A 290 15.24 31.66 -8.59
N SER A 291 16.05 31.72 -9.64
CA SER A 291 17.52 31.59 -9.54
C SER A 291 18.21 32.77 -8.80
N ASN A 292 17.65 34.00 -8.88
CA ASN A 292 18.28 35.23 -8.44
C ASN A 292 17.44 36.09 -7.48
N GLN A 293 16.76 35.47 -6.53
CA GLN A 293 15.87 36.14 -5.60
C GLN A 293 16.63 36.90 -4.50
N LYS A 294 16.08 38.06 -4.08
CA LYS A 294 16.56 38.88 -2.96
C LYS A 294 15.47 38.97 -1.88
N GLY A 295 15.85 39.30 -0.65
CA GLY A 295 14.91 39.42 0.48
C GLY A 295 14.89 38.19 1.38
N SER A 296 14.01 38.18 2.40
CA SER A 296 13.88 37.07 3.34
C SER A 296 12.92 35.97 2.87
N VAL A 297 12.01 36.30 1.98
CA VAL A 297 11.08 35.31 1.38
C VAL A 297 11.66 34.82 0.06
N ARG A 298 11.75 33.53 -0.09
CA ARG A 298 12.28 32.82 -1.27
C ARG A 298 11.27 31.84 -1.79
N ARG A 299 11.22 31.67 -3.11
CA ARG A 299 10.46 30.61 -3.76
C ARG A 299 11.38 29.62 -4.42
N GLY A 300 10.93 28.40 -4.53
CA GLY A 300 11.65 27.34 -5.22
C GLY A 300 10.71 26.27 -5.75
N VAL A 301 11.18 25.55 -6.76
CA VAL A 301 10.55 24.34 -7.25
C VAL A 301 11.50 23.17 -7.06
N GLY A 302 10.95 22.07 -6.63
CA GLY A 302 11.64 20.79 -6.44
C GLY A 302 10.83 19.63 -6.99
N MET A 303 11.47 18.48 -7.10
CA MET A 303 10.83 17.27 -7.57
C MET A 303 11.39 16.03 -6.89
N ALA A 304 10.60 14.98 -6.85
CA ALA A 304 11.01 13.64 -6.45
C ALA A 304 10.33 12.60 -7.33
N LEU A 305 10.99 11.47 -7.51
CA LEU A 305 10.42 10.29 -8.15
C LEU A 305 10.04 9.27 -7.09
N PHE A 306 9.19 8.34 -7.48
CA PHE A 306 8.90 7.17 -6.66
C PHE A 306 8.67 5.92 -7.50
N SER A 307 8.95 4.77 -6.89
CA SER A 307 8.61 3.46 -7.42
C SER A 307 8.08 2.58 -6.30
N TYR A 308 7.06 1.80 -6.60
CA TYR A 308 6.43 0.93 -5.63
C TYR A 308 6.10 -0.44 -6.23
N LYS A 309 6.63 -1.50 -5.62
CA LYS A 309 6.32 -2.87 -6.01
C LYS A 309 4.97 -3.30 -5.40
N THR A 310 4.02 -3.67 -6.25
CA THR A 310 2.70 -4.15 -5.83
C THR A 310 2.81 -5.49 -5.11
N GLY A 311 2.20 -5.58 -3.92
CA GLY A 311 2.18 -6.80 -3.12
C GLY A 311 3.52 -7.14 -2.46
N VAL A 312 3.57 -8.32 -1.85
CA VAL A 312 4.71 -8.77 -1.02
C VAL A 312 5.40 -10.04 -1.54
N TRP A 313 4.97 -10.60 -2.67
CA TRP A 313 5.65 -11.74 -3.28
C TRP A 313 7.08 -11.37 -3.70
N PRO A 314 8.10 -12.22 -3.51
CA PRO A 314 8.09 -13.57 -2.94
C PRO A 314 8.37 -13.62 -1.43
N ILE A 315 8.40 -12.49 -0.74
CA ILE A 315 8.77 -12.40 0.68
C ILE A 315 7.69 -13.04 1.57
N SER A 316 6.41 -12.89 1.19
CA SER A 316 5.28 -13.43 1.92
C SER A 316 4.23 -14.01 0.96
N LEU A 317 3.24 -14.68 1.55
CA LEU A 317 2.14 -15.31 0.83
C LEU A 317 1.21 -14.25 0.22
N GLU A 318 0.94 -14.40 -1.09
CA GLU A 318 -0.06 -13.63 -1.82
C GLU A 318 -1.19 -14.56 -2.27
N ILE A 319 -2.22 -14.68 -1.44
CA ILE A 319 -3.41 -15.48 -1.71
C ILE A 319 -4.66 -14.67 -1.42
N ALA A 320 -5.70 -14.85 -2.21
CA ALA A 320 -7.02 -14.27 -2.00
C ALA A 320 -8.11 -15.23 -2.44
N GLY A 321 -9.26 -15.15 -1.79
CA GLY A 321 -10.45 -15.90 -2.15
C GLY A 321 -11.63 -15.00 -2.51
N ALA A 322 -12.43 -15.44 -3.48
CA ALA A 322 -13.69 -14.82 -3.87
C ALA A 322 -14.77 -15.88 -4.03
N ARG A 323 -16.00 -15.55 -3.62
CA ARG A 323 -17.19 -16.35 -3.84
C ARG A 323 -18.29 -15.48 -4.42
N LEU A 324 -18.92 -15.97 -5.49
CA LEU A 324 -20.06 -15.38 -6.13
C LEU A 324 -21.25 -16.34 -6.14
N SER A 325 -22.45 -15.82 -5.93
CA SER A 325 -23.71 -16.56 -6.00
C SER A 325 -24.72 -15.76 -6.81
N LEU A 326 -25.36 -16.39 -7.79
CA LEU A 326 -26.49 -15.80 -8.49
C LEU A 326 -27.72 -15.91 -7.56
N ASN A 327 -28.38 -14.78 -7.28
CA ASN A 327 -29.63 -14.74 -6.52
C ASN A 327 -30.84 -15.02 -7.41
N GLN A 328 -32.01 -15.27 -6.80
CA GLN A 328 -33.24 -15.65 -7.53
C GLN A 328 -33.75 -14.58 -8.50
N ASP A 329 -33.43 -13.34 -8.26
CA ASP A 329 -33.82 -12.18 -9.07
C ASP A 329 -32.80 -11.80 -10.17
N GLY A 330 -31.72 -12.61 -10.30
CA GLY A 330 -30.65 -12.36 -11.26
C GLY A 330 -29.55 -11.42 -10.74
N SER A 331 -29.68 -10.87 -9.53
CA SER A 331 -28.59 -10.14 -8.89
C SER A 331 -27.50 -11.11 -8.41
N VAL A 332 -26.32 -10.58 -8.08
CA VAL A 332 -25.15 -11.39 -7.69
C VAL A 332 -24.66 -10.98 -6.31
N GLN A 333 -24.49 -11.97 -5.43
CA GLN A 333 -23.88 -11.76 -4.11
C GLN A 333 -22.38 -12.03 -4.18
N LEU A 334 -21.56 -11.04 -3.86
CA LEU A 334 -20.10 -11.15 -3.76
C LEU A 334 -19.65 -11.25 -2.30
N MET A 335 -18.85 -12.27 -1.98
CA MET A 335 -18.18 -12.45 -0.70
C MET A 335 -16.67 -12.50 -0.91
N LEU A 336 -15.93 -11.71 -0.13
CA LEU A 336 -14.48 -11.60 -0.19
C LEU A 336 -13.83 -11.76 1.19
N GLY A 337 -12.56 -12.18 1.18
CA GLY A 337 -11.69 -12.06 2.34
C GLY A 337 -10.99 -10.69 2.43
N ALA A 338 -10.97 -9.94 1.34
CA ALA A 338 -10.40 -8.57 1.29
C ALA A 338 -11.14 -7.61 2.22
N THR A 339 -10.41 -6.68 2.81
CA THR A 339 -10.95 -5.75 3.81
C THR A 339 -11.14 -4.35 3.25
N GLU A 340 -12.39 -3.85 3.29
CA GLU A 340 -12.68 -2.42 3.13
C GLU A 340 -12.22 -1.67 4.40
N ILE A 341 -11.39 -0.65 4.22
CA ILE A 341 -10.83 0.19 5.29
C ILE A 341 -11.00 1.69 5.03
N GLY A 342 -11.87 2.04 4.08
CA GLY A 342 -12.15 3.40 3.61
C GLY A 342 -11.51 3.74 2.25
N GLN A 343 -10.82 2.78 1.61
CA GLN A 343 -10.14 2.99 0.33
C GLN A 343 -11.03 2.79 -0.89
N GLY A 344 -12.27 2.31 -0.72
CA GLY A 344 -13.21 2.07 -1.80
C GLY A 344 -13.09 0.70 -2.47
N ALA A 345 -12.52 -0.29 -1.78
CA ALA A 345 -12.34 -1.64 -2.30
C ALA A 345 -13.66 -2.31 -2.71
N ASP A 346 -14.70 -2.16 -1.89
CA ASP A 346 -16.01 -2.75 -2.17
C ASP A 346 -16.59 -2.23 -3.50
N THR A 347 -16.48 -0.93 -3.77
CA THR A 347 -16.90 -0.34 -5.04
C THR A 347 -16.11 -0.91 -6.22
N VAL A 348 -14.78 -0.96 -6.10
CA VAL A 348 -13.92 -1.45 -7.18
C VAL A 348 -14.16 -2.92 -7.48
N PHE A 349 -14.33 -3.77 -6.46
CA PHE A 349 -14.62 -5.19 -6.66
C PHE A 349 -16.00 -5.42 -7.27
N SER A 350 -16.99 -4.62 -6.90
CA SER A 350 -18.31 -4.66 -7.53
C SER A 350 -18.25 -4.28 -9.02
N GLN A 351 -17.45 -3.24 -9.37
CA GLN A 351 -17.19 -2.86 -10.76
C GLN A 351 -16.51 -3.99 -11.54
N MET A 352 -15.51 -4.67 -10.96
CA MET A 352 -14.85 -5.81 -11.61
C MET A 352 -15.82 -6.97 -11.93
N VAL A 353 -16.75 -7.27 -11.01
CA VAL A 353 -17.78 -8.29 -11.25
C VAL A 353 -18.76 -7.83 -12.33
N ALA A 354 -19.24 -6.60 -12.26
CA ALA A 354 -20.17 -6.03 -13.22
C ALA A 354 -19.57 -6.04 -14.65
N GLU A 355 -18.29 -5.68 -14.79
CA GLU A 355 -17.57 -5.72 -16.07
C GLU A 355 -17.54 -7.14 -16.69
N VAL A 356 -17.19 -8.16 -15.88
CA VAL A 356 -17.08 -9.56 -16.38
C VAL A 356 -18.44 -10.17 -16.70
N LEU A 357 -19.46 -9.83 -15.92
CA LEU A 357 -20.83 -10.35 -16.11
C LEU A 357 -21.67 -9.49 -17.06
N HIS A 358 -21.13 -8.37 -17.55
CA HIS A 358 -21.86 -7.39 -18.37
C HIS A 358 -23.21 -7.00 -17.75
N THR A 359 -23.18 -6.64 -16.46
CA THR A 359 -24.32 -6.22 -15.66
C THR A 359 -24.09 -4.84 -15.05
N ASP A 360 -25.14 -4.19 -14.55
CA ASP A 360 -25.01 -2.94 -13.79
C ASP A 360 -24.49 -3.20 -12.37
N MET A 361 -23.74 -2.25 -11.82
CA MET A 361 -23.24 -2.34 -10.43
C MET A 361 -24.36 -2.52 -9.39
N GLU A 362 -25.56 -1.99 -9.66
CA GLU A 362 -26.73 -2.11 -8.78
C GLU A 362 -27.18 -3.56 -8.58
N HIS A 363 -26.82 -4.45 -9.52
CA HIS A 363 -27.09 -5.89 -9.42
C HIS A 363 -25.98 -6.67 -8.70
N VAL A 364 -24.90 -6.00 -8.26
CA VAL A 364 -23.81 -6.66 -7.53
C VAL A 364 -23.83 -6.25 -6.05
N HIS A 365 -24.20 -7.18 -5.19
CA HIS A 365 -24.27 -6.98 -3.74
C HIS A 365 -23.05 -7.54 -3.06
N ILE A 366 -22.20 -6.67 -2.51
CA ILE A 366 -21.00 -7.08 -1.80
C ILE A 366 -21.23 -7.14 -0.29
N LYS A 367 -20.67 -8.15 0.38
CA LYS A 367 -20.66 -8.23 1.83
C LYS A 367 -19.42 -7.56 2.41
N THR A 368 -19.56 -6.33 2.88
CA THR A 368 -18.47 -5.50 3.43
C THR A 368 -17.92 -6.02 4.77
N VAL A 369 -18.76 -6.64 5.58
CA VAL A 369 -18.37 -7.20 6.88
C VAL A 369 -17.73 -8.56 6.67
N GLN A 370 -16.41 -8.66 6.87
CA GLN A 370 -15.69 -9.93 6.85
C GLN A 370 -15.93 -10.67 8.16
N ASP A 371 -16.17 -11.97 8.02
CA ASP A 371 -16.41 -12.91 9.11
C ASP A 371 -15.62 -14.19 8.80
N THR A 372 -14.67 -14.53 9.65
CA THR A 372 -13.75 -15.64 9.40
C THR A 372 -14.42 -17.02 9.33
N ASP A 373 -15.70 -17.12 9.68
CA ASP A 373 -16.47 -18.37 9.53
C ASP A 373 -17.05 -18.54 8.11
N VAL A 374 -17.30 -17.44 7.40
CA VAL A 374 -17.99 -17.49 6.09
C VAL A 374 -17.25 -16.79 4.96
N SER A 375 -16.42 -15.79 5.26
CA SER A 375 -15.64 -15.09 4.24
C SER A 375 -14.52 -15.98 3.70
N PRO A 376 -14.27 -16.02 2.40
CA PRO A 376 -13.10 -16.67 1.84
C PRO A 376 -11.81 -16.17 2.49
N PHE A 377 -10.77 -17.01 2.49
CA PHE A 377 -9.49 -16.63 3.07
C PHE A 377 -8.79 -15.54 2.24
N ASP A 378 -8.27 -14.52 2.93
CA ASP A 378 -7.39 -13.49 2.39
C ASP A 378 -6.39 -13.07 3.48
N THR A 379 -5.21 -12.67 3.10
CA THR A 379 -4.17 -12.25 4.05
C THR A 379 -4.40 -10.84 4.58
N GLY A 380 -5.20 -10.01 3.90
CA GLY A 380 -5.64 -8.69 4.39
C GLY A 380 -5.31 -7.51 3.48
N ALA A 381 -5.59 -6.30 3.97
CA ALA A 381 -5.37 -5.03 3.27
C ALA A 381 -4.02 -4.42 3.63
N TYR A 382 -3.02 -4.58 2.78
CA TYR A 382 -1.67 -4.02 2.88
C TYR A 382 -0.92 -4.16 1.55
N GLY A 383 0.24 -3.52 1.39
CA GLY A 383 1.11 -3.69 0.22
C GLY A 383 0.46 -3.31 -1.11
N SER A 384 -0.60 -2.51 -1.09
CA SER A 384 -1.43 -2.15 -2.26
C SER A 384 -1.87 -3.37 -3.10
N ARG A 385 -2.06 -4.52 -2.44
CA ARG A 385 -2.28 -5.83 -3.07
C ARG A 385 -3.71 -6.11 -3.50
N GLN A 386 -4.70 -5.42 -2.90
CA GLN A 386 -6.09 -5.86 -3.03
C GLN A 386 -6.61 -5.81 -4.47
N SER A 387 -6.54 -4.69 -5.16
CA SER A 387 -6.99 -4.61 -6.55
C SER A 387 -6.19 -5.50 -7.51
N PHE A 388 -4.96 -5.88 -7.15
CA PHE A 388 -4.10 -6.75 -7.93
C PHE A 388 -4.31 -8.24 -7.58
N VAL A 389 -4.15 -8.63 -6.31
CA VAL A 389 -4.24 -10.04 -5.87
C VAL A 389 -5.68 -10.49 -5.73
N THR A 390 -6.49 -9.75 -4.94
CA THR A 390 -7.90 -10.09 -4.76
C THR A 390 -8.68 -9.83 -6.04
N GLY A 391 -8.32 -8.77 -6.80
CA GLY A 391 -8.91 -8.52 -8.12
C GLY A 391 -8.70 -9.67 -9.11
N THR A 392 -7.55 -10.37 -9.05
CA THR A 392 -7.33 -11.59 -9.85
C THR A 392 -8.32 -12.70 -9.46
N ALA A 393 -8.51 -12.93 -8.16
CA ALA A 393 -9.48 -13.92 -7.67
C ALA A 393 -10.93 -13.53 -8.03
N VAL A 394 -11.28 -12.24 -7.92
CA VAL A 394 -12.62 -11.73 -8.30
C VAL A 394 -12.89 -11.93 -9.79
N ARG A 395 -11.92 -11.56 -10.63
CA ARG A 395 -12.04 -11.75 -12.09
C ARG A 395 -12.27 -13.22 -12.45
N HIS A 396 -11.41 -14.13 -11.99
CA HIS A 396 -11.55 -15.55 -12.27
C HIS A 396 -12.86 -16.12 -11.70
N CYS A 397 -13.28 -15.67 -10.52
CA CYS A 397 -14.54 -16.10 -9.93
C CYS A 397 -15.76 -15.65 -10.75
N ALA A 398 -15.73 -14.42 -11.26
CA ALA A 398 -16.78 -13.87 -12.11
C ALA A 398 -16.82 -14.57 -13.49
N GLU A 399 -15.65 -14.83 -14.10
CA GLU A 399 -15.53 -15.61 -15.33
C GLU A 399 -16.12 -17.02 -15.13
N LEU A 400 -15.80 -17.70 -14.02
CA LEU A 400 -16.34 -19.02 -13.70
C LEU A 400 -17.87 -18.99 -13.48
N LEU A 401 -18.40 -17.96 -12.82
CA LEU A 401 -19.86 -17.81 -12.67
C LEU A 401 -20.53 -17.55 -14.02
N ARG A 402 -19.98 -16.66 -14.84
CA ARG A 402 -20.45 -16.40 -16.21
C ARG A 402 -20.57 -17.69 -17.01
N ASP A 403 -19.50 -18.49 -17.01
CA ASP A 403 -19.45 -19.72 -17.76
C ASP A 403 -20.50 -20.75 -17.27
N LYS A 404 -20.76 -20.80 -15.96
CA LYS A 404 -21.84 -21.59 -15.38
C LYS A 404 -23.25 -21.11 -15.79
N ILE A 405 -23.46 -19.78 -15.80
CA ILE A 405 -24.70 -19.16 -16.26
C ILE A 405 -24.96 -19.54 -17.74
N LEU A 406 -23.95 -19.37 -18.59
CA LEU A 406 -24.07 -19.70 -20.01
C LEU A 406 -24.26 -21.21 -20.25
N ALA A 407 -23.60 -22.07 -19.47
CA ALA A 407 -23.78 -23.51 -19.55
C ALA A 407 -25.20 -23.93 -19.12
N TYR A 408 -25.72 -23.31 -18.05
CA TYR A 408 -27.10 -23.58 -17.62
C TYR A 408 -28.13 -23.08 -18.64
N ALA A 409 -27.89 -21.90 -19.24
CA ALA A 409 -28.74 -21.36 -20.31
C ALA A 409 -28.88 -22.33 -21.49
N LYS A 410 -27.80 -23.01 -21.89
CA LYS A 410 -27.84 -24.03 -22.96
C LYS A 410 -28.78 -25.20 -22.63
N THR A 411 -28.94 -25.56 -21.37
CA THR A 411 -29.88 -26.62 -20.96
C THR A 411 -31.33 -26.17 -21.03
N LEU A 412 -31.60 -24.88 -20.94
CA LEU A 412 -32.95 -24.30 -21.01
C LEU A 412 -33.38 -23.96 -22.45
N LEU A 413 -32.42 -23.78 -23.34
CA LEU A 413 -32.61 -23.30 -24.72
C LEU A 413 -31.98 -24.28 -25.72
N PRO A 414 -32.47 -25.54 -25.81
CA PRO A 414 -31.85 -26.56 -26.65
C PRO A 414 -31.87 -26.19 -28.15
N GLU A 415 -32.79 -25.37 -28.61
CA GLU A 415 -32.91 -24.89 -30.00
C GLU A 415 -31.76 -23.97 -30.43
N ILE A 416 -31.00 -23.43 -29.45
CA ILE A 416 -29.84 -22.56 -29.71
C ILE A 416 -28.50 -23.20 -29.38
N GLU A 417 -28.46 -24.53 -29.15
CA GLU A 417 -27.29 -25.28 -28.72
C GLU A 417 -26.02 -25.02 -29.57
N THR A 418 -26.21 -24.76 -30.88
CA THR A 418 -25.12 -24.51 -31.82
C THR A 418 -24.70 -23.03 -31.91
N ARG A 419 -25.43 -22.13 -31.29
CA ARG A 419 -25.10 -20.68 -31.29
C ARG A 419 -24.17 -20.34 -30.13
N GLU A 420 -23.28 -19.38 -30.36
CA GLU A 420 -22.47 -18.81 -29.31
C GLU A 420 -23.35 -17.95 -28.39
N LEU A 421 -23.31 -18.25 -27.08
CA LEU A 421 -24.01 -17.49 -26.07
C LEU A 421 -23.07 -16.46 -25.42
N SER A 422 -23.59 -15.29 -25.17
CA SER A 422 -22.87 -14.21 -24.43
C SER A 422 -23.80 -13.51 -23.44
N LEU A 423 -23.20 -12.83 -22.44
CA LEU A 423 -23.92 -11.94 -21.53
C LEU A 423 -23.76 -10.51 -22.00
N ARG A 424 -24.86 -9.74 -22.08
CA ARG A 424 -24.87 -8.28 -22.34
C ARG A 424 -26.10 -7.68 -21.64
N ASP A 425 -25.92 -6.59 -20.94
CA ASP A 425 -27.01 -5.78 -20.36
C ASP A 425 -28.07 -6.60 -19.59
N ASN A 426 -27.62 -7.49 -18.71
CA ASN A 426 -28.46 -8.42 -17.93
C ASN A 426 -29.27 -9.43 -18.74
N TRP A 427 -28.86 -9.68 -20.00
CA TRP A 427 -29.46 -10.68 -20.88
C TRP A 427 -28.45 -11.69 -21.39
N ILE A 428 -28.96 -12.87 -21.66
CA ILE A 428 -28.27 -13.91 -22.45
C ILE A 428 -28.61 -13.65 -23.91
N TRP A 429 -27.60 -13.56 -24.74
CA TRP A 429 -27.70 -13.36 -26.19
C TRP A 429 -27.25 -14.59 -26.92
N ALA A 430 -27.97 -14.97 -27.98
CA ALA A 430 -27.60 -15.99 -28.94
C ALA A 430 -27.24 -15.34 -30.27
N GLY A 431 -25.94 -15.05 -30.46
CA GLY A 431 -25.49 -14.14 -31.53
C GLY A 431 -26.00 -12.73 -31.26
N ASP A 432 -26.84 -12.17 -32.13
CA ASP A 432 -27.42 -10.83 -32.01
C ASP A 432 -28.89 -10.80 -31.51
N GLU A 433 -29.42 -11.94 -31.08
CA GLU A 433 -30.78 -12.06 -30.56
C GLU A 433 -30.77 -12.20 -29.02
N GLN A 434 -31.65 -11.47 -28.35
CA GLN A 434 -31.91 -11.65 -26.91
C GLN A 434 -32.69 -12.98 -26.72
N ALA A 435 -32.06 -13.92 -26.02
CA ALA A 435 -32.65 -15.24 -25.79
C ALA A 435 -33.41 -15.30 -24.45
N MET A 436 -32.82 -14.82 -23.36
CA MET A 436 -33.40 -14.91 -22.02
C MET A 436 -32.78 -13.85 -21.09
N SER A 437 -33.55 -13.24 -20.18
CA SER A 437 -32.99 -12.38 -19.14
C SER A 437 -32.28 -13.22 -18.07
N ILE A 438 -31.25 -12.64 -17.43
CA ILE A 438 -30.56 -13.30 -16.32
C ILE A 438 -31.54 -13.55 -15.15
N ALA A 439 -32.49 -12.65 -14.92
CA ALA A 439 -33.54 -12.81 -13.89
C ALA A 439 -34.41 -14.05 -14.16
N ALA A 440 -34.90 -14.25 -15.40
CA ALA A 440 -35.68 -15.42 -15.74
C ALA A 440 -34.87 -16.74 -15.66
N LEU A 441 -33.59 -16.70 -16.07
CA LEU A 441 -32.69 -17.85 -15.88
C LEU A 441 -32.48 -18.16 -14.40
N ALA A 442 -32.28 -17.13 -13.58
CA ALA A 442 -32.06 -17.27 -12.15
C ALA A 442 -33.31 -17.89 -11.47
N GLU A 443 -34.50 -17.38 -11.78
CA GLU A 443 -35.76 -17.95 -11.28
C GLU A 443 -35.89 -19.43 -11.64
N GLU A 444 -35.66 -19.79 -12.92
CA GLU A 444 -35.70 -21.18 -13.37
C GLU A 444 -34.64 -22.02 -12.65
N SER A 445 -33.43 -21.52 -12.45
CA SER A 445 -32.35 -22.24 -11.78
C SER A 445 -32.68 -22.62 -10.32
N TYR A 446 -33.50 -21.81 -9.63
CA TYR A 446 -33.89 -22.10 -8.25
C TYR A 446 -35.17 -22.95 -8.15
N TYR A 447 -36.12 -22.77 -9.05
CA TYR A 447 -37.49 -23.27 -8.87
C TYR A 447 -37.93 -24.32 -9.89
N SER A 448 -37.09 -24.68 -10.86
CA SER A 448 -37.38 -25.75 -11.82
C SER A 448 -37.58 -27.08 -11.11
N LEU A 449 -38.65 -27.76 -11.41
CA LEU A 449 -38.94 -29.12 -10.88
C LEU A 449 -38.05 -30.21 -11.50
N THR A 450 -37.40 -29.93 -12.62
CA THR A 450 -36.67 -30.92 -13.40
C THR A 450 -35.17 -30.64 -13.48
N ASN A 451 -34.74 -29.37 -13.35
CA ASN A 451 -33.35 -28.95 -13.58
C ASN A 451 -32.93 -27.83 -12.63
N SER A 452 -33.31 -27.88 -11.35
CA SER A 452 -32.91 -26.87 -10.40
C SER A 452 -31.40 -26.96 -10.07
N SER A 453 -30.71 -25.81 -10.02
CA SER A 453 -29.28 -25.70 -9.68
C SER A 453 -28.96 -24.30 -9.18
N VAL A 454 -28.48 -24.16 -7.96
CA VAL A 454 -27.98 -22.91 -7.44
C VAL A 454 -26.63 -22.60 -8.07
N LEU A 455 -26.56 -21.54 -8.87
CA LEU A 455 -25.33 -21.16 -9.60
C LEU A 455 -24.41 -20.37 -8.71
N THR A 456 -23.29 -20.99 -8.32
CA THR A 456 -22.26 -20.40 -7.46
C THR A 456 -20.87 -20.65 -8.04
N ALA A 457 -19.95 -19.73 -7.78
CA ALA A 457 -18.53 -19.87 -8.07
C ALA A 457 -17.71 -19.54 -6.82
N GLU A 458 -16.62 -20.26 -6.62
CA GLU A 458 -15.65 -19.96 -5.56
C GLU A 458 -14.25 -20.23 -6.10
N VAL A 459 -13.35 -19.27 -5.83
CA VAL A 459 -11.95 -19.30 -6.28
C VAL A 459 -11.04 -18.97 -5.11
N SER A 460 -9.93 -19.67 -5.00
CA SER A 460 -8.80 -19.32 -4.15
C SER A 460 -7.56 -19.23 -5.04
N GLU A 461 -7.01 -18.03 -5.17
CA GLU A 461 -5.95 -17.71 -6.11
C GLU A 461 -4.66 -17.34 -5.38
N GLN A 462 -3.54 -17.99 -5.72
CA GLN A 462 -2.22 -17.60 -5.30
C GLN A 462 -1.52 -16.84 -6.43
N VAL A 463 -1.27 -15.55 -6.23
CA VAL A 463 -0.59 -14.70 -7.21
C VAL A 463 0.92 -14.70 -6.95
N LYS A 464 1.69 -15.23 -7.92
CA LYS A 464 3.16 -15.34 -7.86
C LYS A 464 3.85 -14.36 -8.80
N LYS A 465 3.28 -13.20 -8.97
CA LYS A 465 3.79 -12.10 -9.80
C LYS A 465 3.56 -10.78 -9.10
N ASN A 466 4.25 -9.75 -9.52
CA ASN A 466 4.04 -8.38 -9.10
C ASN A 466 4.38 -7.42 -10.25
N THR A 467 4.01 -6.17 -10.08
CA THR A 467 4.30 -5.10 -11.02
C THR A 467 4.83 -3.88 -10.27
N ILE A 468 5.36 -2.90 -10.96
CA ILE A 468 5.88 -1.68 -10.37
C ILE A 468 5.05 -0.49 -10.83
N ALA A 469 4.43 0.18 -9.87
CA ALA A 469 3.87 1.51 -10.07
C ALA A 469 5.00 2.54 -9.94
N THR A 470 4.99 3.55 -10.80
CA THR A 470 5.97 4.63 -10.82
C THR A 470 5.28 5.98 -10.88
N GLY A 471 6.01 7.04 -10.57
CA GLY A 471 5.48 8.38 -10.71
C GLY A 471 6.45 9.44 -10.19
N CYS A 472 5.98 10.67 -10.20
CA CYS A 472 6.75 11.82 -9.76
C CYS A 472 5.87 12.82 -9.01
N CYS A 473 6.51 13.54 -8.09
CA CYS A 473 5.93 14.68 -7.42
C CYS A 473 6.75 15.93 -7.74
N PHE A 474 6.07 17.03 -8.06
CA PHE A 474 6.65 18.35 -8.21
C PHE A 474 6.01 19.29 -7.19
N ALA A 475 6.82 20.08 -6.52
CA ALA A 475 6.35 21.03 -5.53
C ALA A 475 6.93 22.42 -5.77
N GLU A 476 6.11 23.45 -5.60
CA GLU A 476 6.53 24.84 -5.48
C GLU A 476 6.32 25.29 -4.05
N VAL A 477 7.37 25.83 -3.46
CA VAL A 477 7.34 26.30 -2.08
C VAL A 477 7.77 27.75 -1.94
N GLU A 478 7.25 28.41 -0.91
CA GLU A 478 7.70 29.70 -0.43
C GLU A 478 8.29 29.54 0.98
N VAL A 479 9.49 30.04 1.21
CA VAL A 479 10.21 29.93 2.48
C VAL A 479 10.56 31.31 3.00
N ASP A 480 10.10 31.64 4.21
CA ASP A 480 10.67 32.76 4.97
C ASP A 480 11.92 32.26 5.69
N ILE A 481 13.09 32.62 5.13
CA ILE A 481 14.39 32.14 5.64
C ILE A 481 14.76 32.70 7.02
N LYS A 482 14.11 33.78 7.47
CA LYS A 482 14.33 34.35 8.82
C LYS A 482 13.51 33.60 9.87
N LEU A 483 12.29 33.20 9.52
CA LEU A 483 11.38 32.50 10.42
C LEU A 483 11.49 30.98 10.29
N GLY A 484 12.14 30.49 9.24
CA GLY A 484 12.12 29.05 8.91
C GLY A 484 10.73 28.53 8.52
N LYS A 485 9.81 29.41 8.11
CA LYS A 485 8.44 29.03 7.77
C LYS A 485 8.35 28.63 6.30
N ILE A 486 7.81 27.44 6.07
CA ILE A 486 7.59 26.89 4.72
C ILE A 486 6.10 26.94 4.41
N LYS A 487 5.76 27.37 3.20
CA LYS A 487 4.41 27.29 2.63
C LYS A 487 4.49 26.57 1.28
N ILE A 488 3.70 25.52 1.11
CA ILE A 488 3.54 24.88 -0.20
C ILE A 488 2.57 25.75 -1.02
N LEU A 489 2.98 26.15 -2.21
CA LEU A 489 2.17 26.97 -3.12
C LEU A 489 1.44 26.10 -4.13
N ASN A 490 2.13 25.13 -4.73
CA ASN A 490 1.58 24.16 -5.67
C ASN A 490 2.21 22.80 -5.42
N ILE A 491 1.44 21.74 -5.59
CA ILE A 491 1.95 20.38 -5.55
C ILE A 491 1.24 19.54 -6.61
N ILE A 492 2.03 18.82 -7.39
CA ILE A 492 1.58 18.05 -8.54
C ILE A 492 2.12 16.63 -8.39
N ASN A 493 1.25 15.65 -8.50
CA ASN A 493 1.65 14.24 -8.46
C ASN A 493 1.11 13.52 -9.68
N VAL A 494 1.99 12.90 -10.46
CA VAL A 494 1.64 12.16 -11.67
C VAL A 494 2.04 10.70 -11.50
N HIS A 495 1.08 9.81 -11.71
CA HIS A 495 1.21 8.38 -11.47
C HIS A 495 1.09 7.55 -12.73
N ASP A 496 1.91 6.52 -12.87
CA ASP A 496 1.62 5.32 -13.64
C ASP A 496 1.20 4.21 -12.67
N SER A 497 -0.11 4.05 -12.52
CA SER A 497 -0.75 2.98 -11.73
C SER A 497 -1.42 1.94 -12.63
N GLY A 498 -0.98 1.86 -13.89
CA GLY A 498 -1.63 1.04 -14.91
C GLY A 498 -2.98 1.63 -15.32
N LYS A 499 -3.88 0.79 -15.79
CA LYS A 499 -5.25 1.19 -16.08
C LYS A 499 -6.01 1.53 -14.80
N LEU A 500 -6.70 2.66 -14.77
CA LEU A 500 -7.51 3.06 -13.62
C LEU A 500 -8.82 2.29 -13.58
N LEU A 501 -9.07 1.61 -12.46
CA LEU A 501 -10.31 0.86 -12.25
C LEU A 501 -11.48 1.78 -11.89
N ASN A 502 -11.18 2.85 -11.15
CA ASN A 502 -12.12 3.90 -10.81
C ASN A 502 -11.34 5.23 -10.68
N PRO A 503 -11.43 6.14 -11.67
CA PRO A 503 -10.66 7.38 -11.68
C PRO A 503 -10.88 8.25 -10.45
N GLN A 504 -12.13 8.40 -9.99
CA GLN A 504 -12.45 9.22 -8.82
C GLN A 504 -11.83 8.68 -7.53
N LEU A 505 -11.96 7.37 -7.27
CA LEU A 505 -11.34 6.74 -6.10
C LEU A 505 -9.81 6.75 -6.21
N ALA A 506 -9.25 6.65 -7.42
CA ALA A 506 -7.82 6.76 -7.65
C ALA A 506 -7.31 8.15 -7.26
N GLU A 507 -7.95 9.21 -7.72
CA GLU A 507 -7.61 10.58 -7.37
C GLU A 507 -7.70 10.83 -5.86
N MET A 508 -8.73 10.32 -5.18
CA MET A 508 -8.87 10.41 -3.72
C MET A 508 -7.73 9.71 -2.98
N GLN A 509 -7.23 8.57 -3.49
CA GLN A 509 -6.06 7.90 -2.91
C GLN A 509 -4.79 8.72 -3.07
N VAL A 510 -4.62 9.41 -4.21
CA VAL A 510 -3.49 10.33 -4.43
C VAL A 510 -3.56 11.51 -3.47
N HIS A 511 -4.69 12.20 -3.38
CA HIS A 511 -4.87 13.33 -2.46
C HIS A 511 -4.58 12.95 -1.01
N GLY A 512 -5.14 11.83 -0.53
CA GLY A 512 -4.91 11.35 0.84
C GLY A 512 -3.47 10.93 1.10
N GLY A 513 -2.78 10.35 0.12
CA GLY A 513 -1.36 10.00 0.21
C GLY A 513 -0.47 11.23 0.26
N MET A 514 -0.72 12.20 -0.64
CA MET A 514 0.02 13.46 -0.69
C MET A 514 -0.15 14.28 0.59
N SER A 515 -1.37 14.35 1.15
CA SER A 515 -1.59 15.02 2.44
C SER A 515 -0.72 14.40 3.55
N MET A 516 -0.66 13.07 3.61
CA MET A 516 0.22 12.37 4.55
C MET A 516 1.71 12.64 4.27
N GLY A 517 2.13 12.64 3.00
CA GLY A 517 3.51 12.94 2.59
C GLY A 517 3.93 14.39 2.92
N MET A 518 3.05 15.36 2.66
CA MET A 518 3.29 16.77 3.02
C MET A 518 3.45 16.93 4.54
N GLY A 519 2.56 16.34 5.33
CA GLY A 519 2.65 16.35 6.79
C GLY A 519 3.98 15.76 7.28
N TYR A 520 4.35 14.60 6.74
CA TYR A 520 5.60 13.92 7.06
C TYR A 520 6.84 14.77 6.73
N GLY A 521 6.80 15.50 5.62
CA GLY A 521 7.92 16.33 5.18
C GLY A 521 8.07 17.67 5.92
N ILE A 522 6.98 18.22 6.50
CA ILE A 522 6.97 19.62 6.95
C ILE A 522 6.59 19.78 8.43
N SER A 523 5.56 19.08 8.91
CA SER A 523 4.91 19.43 10.17
C SER A 523 4.81 18.30 11.19
N GLU A 524 4.80 17.04 10.74
CA GLU A 524 4.58 15.90 11.61
C GLU A 524 5.88 15.37 12.21
N GLN A 525 5.91 15.28 13.52
CA GLN A 525 6.99 14.62 14.27
C GLN A 525 6.42 14.16 15.62
N LEU A 526 6.66 12.91 15.99
CA LEU A 526 6.41 12.45 17.34
C LEU A 526 7.57 12.86 18.23
N ILE A 527 7.32 13.80 19.15
CA ILE A 527 8.31 14.31 20.08
C ILE A 527 8.29 13.43 21.32
N LEU A 528 9.45 12.87 21.66
CA LEU A 528 9.59 11.97 22.81
C LEU A 528 10.36 12.62 23.95
N ASP A 529 9.95 12.32 25.17
CA ASP A 529 10.76 12.60 26.35
C ASP A 529 12.02 11.73 26.34
N GLU A 530 13.18 12.33 26.39
CA GLU A 530 14.47 11.63 26.25
C GLU A 530 14.75 10.62 27.36
N LYS A 531 14.16 10.80 28.53
CA LYS A 531 14.39 9.94 29.70
C LYS A 531 13.44 8.75 29.75
N THR A 532 12.17 8.98 29.36
CA THR A 532 11.10 7.99 29.51
C THR A 532 10.65 7.36 28.20
N GLY A 533 10.97 7.97 27.05
CA GLY A 533 10.48 7.57 25.74
C GLY A 533 8.99 7.84 25.49
N ARG A 534 8.32 8.58 26.39
CA ARG A 534 6.89 8.89 26.26
C ARG A 534 6.67 10.01 25.22
N PRO A 535 5.62 9.90 24.39
CA PRO A 535 5.20 11.00 23.54
C PRO A 535 4.82 12.25 24.37
N LEU A 536 5.41 13.40 24.02
CA LEU A 536 5.10 14.70 24.63
C LEU A 536 3.95 15.40 23.90
N ASN A 537 3.74 15.10 22.62
CA ASN A 537 2.70 15.65 21.78
C ASN A 537 1.72 14.54 21.30
N GLY A 538 1.37 13.61 22.18
CA GLY A 538 0.55 12.44 21.88
C GLY A 538 -0.95 12.73 21.74
N ASN A 539 -1.36 13.83 21.14
CA ASN A 539 -2.74 14.22 20.90
C ASN A 539 -2.86 15.07 19.61
N LEU A 540 -4.09 15.23 19.08
CA LEU A 540 -4.30 15.94 17.81
C LEU A 540 -4.25 17.49 17.92
N LEU A 541 -4.09 18.03 19.12
CA LEU A 541 -3.84 19.47 19.30
C LEU A 541 -2.35 19.80 19.10
N ASP A 542 -1.46 19.01 19.69
CA ASP A 542 -0.03 19.28 19.72
C ASP A 542 0.71 18.59 18.55
N TYR A 543 0.25 17.44 18.11
CA TYR A 543 0.74 16.76 16.90
C TYR A 543 0.16 17.44 15.65
N LYS A 544 1.02 18.00 14.81
CA LYS A 544 0.61 18.92 13.74
C LYS A 544 0.35 18.22 12.43
N LEU A 545 -0.86 17.70 12.27
CA LEU A 545 -1.38 17.28 10.96
C LEU A 545 -1.60 18.51 10.06
N MET A 546 -1.43 18.31 8.75
CA MET A 546 -1.82 19.32 7.76
C MET A 546 -3.32 19.55 7.84
N THR A 547 -3.72 20.81 7.93
CA THR A 547 -5.12 21.22 7.89
C THR A 547 -5.50 21.67 6.49
N MET A 548 -6.79 21.89 6.23
CA MET A 548 -7.27 22.47 4.96
C MET A 548 -6.63 23.83 4.66
N MET A 549 -6.28 24.59 5.70
CA MET A 549 -5.65 25.92 5.54
C MET A 549 -4.16 25.83 5.17
N ASP A 550 -3.51 24.70 5.48
CA ASP A 550 -2.11 24.46 5.20
C ASP A 550 -1.92 23.74 3.85
N THR A 551 -2.98 23.08 3.36
CA THR A 551 -2.95 22.28 2.15
C THR A 551 -3.15 23.17 0.91
N PRO A 552 -2.25 23.15 -0.08
CA PRO A 552 -2.44 23.84 -1.34
C PRO A 552 -3.45 23.09 -2.22
N ASP A 553 -3.79 23.67 -3.37
CA ASP A 553 -4.45 22.90 -4.42
C ASP A 553 -3.56 21.75 -4.87
N ILE A 554 -4.05 20.52 -4.73
CA ILE A 554 -3.35 19.31 -5.12
C ILE A 554 -3.79 18.94 -6.53
N LYS A 555 -2.84 18.84 -7.44
CA LYS A 555 -3.09 18.29 -8.77
C LYS A 555 -2.63 16.84 -8.84
N ALA A 556 -3.57 15.93 -8.98
CA ALA A 556 -3.32 14.53 -9.31
C ALA A 556 -3.54 14.31 -10.81
N ASP A 557 -2.65 13.57 -11.47
CA ASP A 557 -2.83 13.13 -12.86
C ASP A 557 -2.24 11.73 -13.05
N PHE A 558 -2.61 11.09 -14.15
CA PHE A 558 -2.26 9.71 -14.43
C PHE A 558 -1.75 9.54 -15.86
N VAL A 559 -0.84 8.60 -16.00
CA VAL A 559 -0.43 7.99 -17.26
C VAL A 559 -0.99 6.58 -17.25
N GLU A 560 -1.99 6.34 -18.08
CA GLU A 560 -2.65 5.03 -18.14
C GLU A 560 -1.97 4.13 -19.16
N LEU A 561 -1.28 3.12 -18.67
CA LEU A 561 -0.70 2.04 -19.47
C LEU A 561 -1.31 0.72 -19.02
N ASP A 562 -1.79 -0.07 -19.96
CA ASP A 562 -2.35 -1.40 -19.67
C ASP A 562 -1.23 -2.35 -19.26
N ASP A 563 -1.19 -2.72 -17.95
CA ASP A 563 -0.15 -3.59 -17.42
C ASP A 563 -0.58 -5.07 -17.57
N PRO A 564 0.19 -5.90 -18.29
CA PRO A 564 -0.20 -7.29 -18.54
C PRO A 564 -0.20 -8.18 -17.29
N MET A 565 0.38 -7.71 -16.17
CA MET A 565 0.40 -8.45 -14.92
C MET A 565 -0.85 -8.21 -14.06
N GLY A 566 -1.48 -7.03 -14.17
CA GLY A 566 -2.71 -6.69 -13.46
C GLY A 566 -3.94 -7.38 -14.04
N PRO A 567 -4.94 -7.76 -13.23
CA PRO A 567 -6.13 -8.48 -13.71
C PRO A 567 -6.97 -7.66 -14.71
N PHE A 568 -6.91 -6.35 -14.64
CA PHE A 568 -7.55 -5.40 -15.57
C PHE A 568 -6.56 -4.31 -16.01
N GLY A 569 -5.28 -4.64 -16.14
CA GLY A 569 -4.24 -3.71 -16.53
C GLY A 569 -3.76 -2.77 -15.42
N ASN A 570 -4.20 -2.97 -14.18
CA ASN A 570 -3.93 -2.10 -13.04
C ASN A 570 -2.62 -2.45 -12.31
N LYS A 571 -2.06 -1.44 -11.63
CA LYS A 571 -0.93 -1.56 -10.69
C LYS A 571 -1.32 -1.05 -9.29
N ALA A 572 -0.35 -0.97 -8.39
CA ALA A 572 -0.54 -0.38 -7.06
C ALA A 572 -0.90 1.10 -7.11
N LEU A 573 -1.79 1.54 -6.21
CA LEU A 573 -2.11 2.95 -6.04
C LEU A 573 -2.30 3.34 -4.57
N GLY A 574 -2.68 2.43 -3.69
CA GLY A 574 -3.01 2.75 -2.30
C GLY A 574 -1.87 3.36 -1.50
N GLU A 575 -0.62 2.95 -1.74
CA GLU A 575 0.56 3.36 -0.98
C GLU A 575 1.50 4.32 -1.72
N PRO A 576 1.74 4.19 -3.04
CA PRO A 576 2.65 5.07 -3.78
C PRO A 576 2.47 6.57 -3.52
N PRO A 577 1.25 7.13 -3.41
CA PRO A 577 1.06 8.56 -3.21
C PRO A 577 1.61 9.12 -1.89
N ALA A 578 1.97 8.27 -0.94
CA ALA A 578 2.55 8.68 0.34
C ALA A 578 4.09 8.72 0.33
N ILE A 579 4.70 8.41 -0.82
CA ILE A 579 6.14 8.42 -1.03
C ILE A 579 6.58 9.77 -1.56
#